data_dba91f07ae1378639369dc0313593197
#
_entry.id   dba91f07ae1378639369dc0313593197
#
_cell.length_a   1.000
_cell.length_b   1.000
_cell.length_c   1.000
_cell.angle_alpha   90.00
_cell.angle_beta   90.00
_cell.angle_gamma   90.00
#
_symmetry.space_group_name_H-M   'P 1'
#
loop_
_entity.id
_entity.type
_entity.pdbx_description
1 polymer ?
#
loop_
_entity_poly.entity_id
_entity_poly.type
_entity_poly.pdbx_seq_one_letter_code
_entity_poly.pdbx_strand_id
1 'polypeptide(L)'
;MTPVTIPVNISIHGQQTILDLTSVENILRDAEIITLEDCGCRAKWHKCDTPLDVCLSLDDEAREAMKRGAKRISLAQALVVLQRSHQAGLVHLAYTFKDKEKPEIICSCCSCCCHSLGALVRFGIPDHVVASECIARQNYDTCDNCGTCVQRCQFQARGLNSDNKLVFNSSKCFGCGLCVSTCPTKSITLTKRINFL
;
A
#
# COMPACT_ATOMS: atom_id res chain seq x y z
N MET A 1 24.84 -22.67 23.13
CA MET A 1 24.03 -21.52 22.73
C MET A 1 22.58 -21.82 23.09
N THR A 2 22.04 -21.18 24.11
CA THR A 2 20.65 -21.33 24.49
C THR A 2 19.79 -20.51 23.52
N PRO A 3 18.79 -21.10 22.83
CA PRO A 3 17.91 -20.31 21.97
C PRO A 3 17.13 -19.32 22.83
N VAL A 4 17.33 -18.05 22.63
CA VAL A 4 16.51 -17.01 23.24
C VAL A 4 15.21 -16.95 22.43
N THR A 5 14.14 -17.46 23.01
CA THR A 5 12.78 -17.27 22.49
C THR A 5 12.46 -15.79 22.67
N ILE A 6 12.51 -15.03 21.60
CA ILE A 6 11.93 -13.68 21.61
C ILE A 6 10.43 -13.90 21.76
N PRO A 7 9.77 -13.36 22.83
CA PRO A 7 8.34 -13.47 22.95
C PRO A 7 7.69 -12.74 21.78
N VAL A 8 7.10 -13.48 20.85
CA VAL A 8 6.35 -12.96 19.70
C VAL A 8 4.95 -12.45 20.16
N ASN A 9 4.85 -11.96 21.38
CA ASN A 9 3.64 -11.38 21.95
C ASN A 9 3.67 -9.85 21.97
N ILE A 10 4.45 -9.24 21.11
CA ILE A 10 4.13 -7.89 20.69
C ILE A 10 3.17 -8.05 19.53
N SER A 11 1.91 -8.33 19.84
CA SER A 11 0.84 -8.07 18.89
C SER A 11 0.92 -6.56 18.64
N ILE A 12 1.35 -6.17 17.46
CA ILE A 12 1.23 -4.80 16.99
C ILE A 12 -0.26 -4.54 16.96
N HIS A 13 -0.80 -3.97 18.03
CA HIS A 13 -2.20 -3.65 18.16
C HIS A 13 -2.50 -2.44 17.28
N GLY A 14 -2.78 -2.69 16.01
CA GLY A 14 -3.11 -1.65 15.06
C GLY A 14 -3.67 -2.25 13.76
N GLN A 15 -4.33 -1.41 13.00
CA GLN A 15 -4.93 -1.75 11.72
C GLN A 15 -4.10 -1.16 10.58
N GLN A 16 -3.86 -1.96 9.56
CA GLN A 16 -3.25 -1.52 8.30
C GLN A 16 -4.32 -1.47 7.22
N THR A 17 -4.70 -0.28 6.80
CA THR A 17 -5.70 -0.08 5.75
C THR A 17 -5.01 0.21 4.43
N ILE A 18 -5.35 -0.54 3.40
CA ILE A 18 -4.92 -0.24 2.02
C ILE A 18 -5.68 0.98 1.54
N LEU A 19 -4.96 1.94 0.98
CA LEU A 19 -5.52 3.19 0.48
C LEU A 19 -5.18 3.39 -1.00
N ASP A 20 -6.05 4.10 -1.68
CA ASP A 20 -5.74 4.71 -2.97
C ASP A 20 -4.91 6.00 -2.80
N LEU A 21 -4.34 6.48 -3.90
CA LEU A 21 -3.43 7.62 -3.89
C LEU A 21 -4.07 8.89 -3.30
N THR A 22 -5.31 9.19 -3.68
CA THR A 22 -6.04 10.40 -3.23
C THR A 22 -6.29 10.36 -1.73
N SER A 23 -6.66 9.20 -1.20
CA SER A 23 -6.87 9.01 0.24
C SER A 23 -5.60 9.28 1.03
N VAL A 24 -4.44 8.80 0.55
CA VAL A 24 -3.14 9.07 1.19
C VAL A 24 -2.76 10.55 1.09
N GLU A 25 -2.97 11.19 -0.06
CA GLU A 25 -2.72 12.64 -0.21
C GLU A 25 -3.50 13.47 0.80
N ASN A 26 -4.76 13.13 1.06
CA ASN A 26 -5.58 13.81 2.06
C ASN A 26 -5.01 13.64 3.48
N ILE A 27 -4.60 12.42 3.86
CA ILE A 27 -3.96 12.18 5.16
C ILE A 27 -2.69 13.01 5.31
N LEU A 28 -1.85 13.07 4.28
CA LEU A 28 -0.61 13.86 4.32
C LEU A 28 -0.87 15.36 4.45
N ARG A 29 -1.97 15.88 3.87
CA ARG A 29 -2.36 17.29 3.99
C ARG A 29 -2.84 17.66 5.38
N ASP A 30 -3.43 16.71 6.11
CA ASP A 30 -3.93 16.90 7.46
C ASP A 30 -2.85 16.75 8.54
N ALA A 31 -1.67 16.20 8.19
CA ALA A 31 -0.57 16.00 9.12
C ALA A 31 0.22 17.30 9.38
N GLU A 32 0.54 17.57 10.65
CA GLU A 32 1.37 18.72 11.06
C GLU A 32 2.87 18.45 10.86
N ILE A 33 3.28 17.22 11.07
CA ILE A 33 4.68 16.79 10.97
C ILE A 33 4.74 15.53 10.12
N ILE A 34 5.64 15.55 9.14
CA ILE A 34 5.90 14.42 8.27
C ILE A 34 7.39 14.11 8.30
N THR A 35 7.76 12.86 8.49
CA THR A 35 9.13 12.38 8.37
C THR A 35 9.26 11.31 7.31
N LEU A 36 10.47 11.15 6.77
CA LEU A 36 10.83 10.16 5.76
C LEU A 36 11.90 9.23 6.33
N GLU A 37 11.68 7.95 6.15
CA GLU A 37 12.57 6.86 6.55
C GLU A 37 12.71 5.83 5.44
N ASP A 38 13.78 5.05 5.51
CA ASP A 38 13.95 3.86 4.69
C ASP A 38 12.96 2.77 5.10
N CYS A 39 12.41 2.07 4.12
CA CYS A 39 11.53 0.93 4.35
C CYS A 39 12.33 -0.22 4.99
N GLY A 40 12.16 -0.43 6.30
CA GLY A 40 12.87 -1.48 7.06
C GLY A 40 12.66 -2.89 6.51
N CYS A 41 11.46 -3.21 6.00
CA CYS A 41 11.20 -4.50 5.37
C CYS A 41 12.04 -4.69 4.10
N ARG A 42 12.11 -3.67 3.25
CA ARG A 42 12.87 -3.74 1.99
C ARG A 42 14.37 -3.69 2.24
N ALA A 43 14.83 -2.87 3.17
CA ALA A 43 16.21 -2.82 3.61
C ALA A 43 16.70 -4.17 4.16
N LYS A 44 15.82 -4.91 4.84
CA LYS A 44 16.14 -6.24 5.41
C LYS A 44 16.18 -7.35 4.36
N TRP A 45 15.20 -7.39 3.44
CA TRP A 45 15.00 -8.55 2.57
C TRP A 45 15.59 -8.42 1.17
N HIS A 46 15.81 -7.19 0.68
CA HIS A 46 16.41 -6.89 -0.63
C HIS A 46 15.87 -7.74 -1.81
N LYS A 47 14.54 -7.95 -1.88
CA LYS A 47 13.92 -8.81 -2.90
C LYS A 47 13.46 -8.06 -4.15
N CYS A 48 13.64 -6.76 -4.20
CA CYS A 48 13.32 -5.91 -5.34
C CYS A 48 14.10 -4.59 -5.30
N ASP A 49 14.21 -3.92 -6.45
CA ASP A 49 14.95 -2.66 -6.63
C ASP A 49 14.02 -1.42 -6.55
N THR A 50 12.83 -1.56 -5.94
CA THR A 50 11.93 -0.42 -5.75
C THR A 50 12.50 0.56 -4.71
N PRO A 51 12.12 1.86 -4.75
CA PRO A 51 12.67 2.88 -3.86
C PRO A 51 12.64 2.48 -2.39
N LEU A 52 13.73 2.74 -1.67
CA LEU A 52 13.89 2.38 -0.26
C LEU A 52 13.29 3.46 0.66
N ASP A 53 13.56 4.71 0.38
CA ASP A 53 13.16 5.90 1.13
C ASP A 53 11.69 6.27 0.84
N VAL A 54 10.77 5.53 1.43
CA VAL A 54 9.32 5.61 1.11
C VAL A 54 8.39 5.43 2.32
N CYS A 55 8.92 5.22 3.52
CA CYS A 55 8.11 5.17 4.72
C CYS A 55 7.95 6.57 5.30
N LEU A 56 6.71 6.97 5.56
CA LEU A 56 6.37 8.26 6.12
C LEU A 56 5.75 8.06 7.50
N SER A 57 6.31 8.70 8.52
CA SER A 57 5.68 8.79 9.83
C SER A 57 5.06 10.16 10.01
N LEU A 58 3.93 10.22 10.71
CA LEU A 58 3.10 11.41 10.86
C LEU A 58 2.98 11.78 12.35
N ASP A 59 2.93 13.06 12.62
CA ASP A 59 2.59 13.68 13.90
C ASP A 59 3.37 13.10 15.10
N ASP A 60 2.73 12.38 16.01
CA ASP A 60 3.39 11.83 17.21
C ASP A 60 4.45 10.79 16.83
N GLU A 61 4.13 9.87 15.90
CA GLU A 61 5.11 8.90 15.43
C GLU A 61 6.25 9.58 14.66
N ALA A 62 5.98 10.67 13.95
CA ALA A 62 7.05 11.45 13.32
C ALA A 62 8.02 12.05 14.33
N ARG A 63 7.52 12.50 15.49
CA ARG A 63 8.38 12.98 16.60
C ARG A 63 9.27 11.87 17.15
N GLU A 64 8.72 10.68 17.32
CA GLU A 64 9.49 9.51 17.76
C GLU A 64 10.47 9.02 16.67
N ALA A 65 10.07 9.03 15.41
CA ALA A 65 10.93 8.69 14.28
C ALA A 65 12.14 9.64 14.19
N MET A 66 11.95 10.94 14.40
CA MET A 66 13.07 11.90 14.43
C MET A 66 14.09 11.59 15.51
N LYS A 67 13.69 11.08 16.68
CA LYS A 67 14.63 10.65 17.73
C LYS A 67 15.48 9.46 17.28
N ARG A 68 14.97 8.65 16.32
CA ARG A 68 15.67 7.52 15.70
C ARG A 68 16.47 7.91 14.45
N GLY A 69 16.46 9.21 14.07
CA GLY A 69 17.21 9.73 12.94
C GLY A 69 16.41 9.92 11.65
N ALA A 70 15.08 9.81 11.70
CA ALA A 70 14.23 10.09 10.55
C ALA A 70 14.31 11.56 10.13
N LYS A 71 14.23 11.80 8.84
CA LYS A 71 14.34 13.15 8.28
C LYS A 71 12.98 13.81 8.20
N ARG A 72 12.81 14.97 8.85
CA ARG A 72 11.63 15.82 8.65
C ARG A 72 11.59 16.34 7.22
N ILE A 73 10.44 16.23 6.57
CA ILE A 73 10.20 16.70 5.21
C ILE A 73 8.95 17.58 5.13
N SER A 74 8.86 18.39 4.07
CA SER A 74 7.67 19.18 3.77
C SER A 74 6.57 18.32 3.12
N LEU A 75 5.31 18.80 3.16
CA LEU A 75 4.21 18.18 2.42
C LEU A 75 4.53 17.99 0.93
N ALA A 76 5.13 19.01 0.28
CA ALA A 76 5.51 18.92 -1.11
C ALA A 76 6.49 17.76 -1.37
N GLN A 77 7.49 17.57 -0.50
CA GLN A 77 8.43 16.46 -0.58
C GLN A 77 7.74 15.11 -0.33
N ALA A 78 6.82 15.04 0.63
CA ALA A 78 6.05 13.82 0.92
C ALA A 78 5.17 13.41 -0.28
N LEU A 79 4.54 14.36 -0.96
CA LEU A 79 3.77 14.11 -2.18
C LEU A 79 4.65 13.60 -3.33
N VAL A 80 5.87 14.11 -3.48
CA VAL A 80 6.84 13.58 -4.45
C VAL A 80 7.24 12.15 -4.13
N VAL A 81 7.51 11.84 -2.85
CA VAL A 81 7.81 10.47 -2.39
C VAL A 81 6.63 9.54 -2.65
N LEU A 82 5.41 9.97 -2.34
CA LEU A 82 4.18 9.21 -2.58
C LEU A 82 4.01 8.90 -4.07
N GLN A 83 4.14 9.91 -4.93
CA GLN A 83 4.01 9.75 -6.38
C GLN A 83 5.06 8.80 -6.96
N ARG A 84 6.32 8.93 -6.54
CA ARG A 84 7.41 8.03 -6.92
C ARG A 84 7.14 6.59 -6.48
N SER A 85 6.66 6.40 -5.26
CA SER A 85 6.28 5.09 -4.73
C SER A 85 5.13 4.47 -5.53
N HIS A 86 4.12 5.26 -5.86
CA HIS A 86 2.99 4.84 -6.68
C HIS A 86 3.44 4.43 -8.08
N GLN A 87 4.29 5.22 -8.74
CA GLN A 87 4.88 4.90 -10.05
C GLN A 87 5.71 3.61 -10.00
N ALA A 88 6.42 3.35 -8.92
CA ALA A 88 7.16 2.11 -8.70
C ALA A 88 6.27 0.88 -8.41
N GLY A 89 4.94 1.05 -8.31
CA GLY A 89 3.99 -0.04 -8.07
C GLY A 89 3.84 -0.46 -6.62
N LEU A 90 4.19 0.41 -5.72
CA LEU A 90 4.04 0.15 -4.30
C LEU A 90 2.60 0.40 -3.85
N VAL A 91 2.08 -0.51 -3.04
CA VAL A 91 0.76 -0.38 -2.41
C VAL A 91 0.88 0.49 -1.18
N HIS A 92 0.00 1.46 -1.04
CA HIS A 92 -0.02 2.34 0.13
C HIS A 92 -0.86 1.73 1.24
N LEU A 93 -0.27 1.64 2.43
CA LEU A 93 -0.93 1.19 3.65
C LEU A 93 -0.84 2.29 4.71
N ALA A 94 -1.98 2.70 5.24
CA ALA A 94 -2.05 3.57 6.40
C ALA A 94 -2.10 2.69 7.66
N TYR A 95 -1.20 2.93 8.59
CA TYR A 95 -1.13 2.22 9.85
C TYR A 95 -1.71 3.10 10.97
N THR A 96 -2.78 2.60 11.60
CA THR A 96 -3.43 3.25 12.75
C THR A 96 -3.18 2.41 13.99
N PHE A 97 -2.54 2.97 15.01
CA PHE A 97 -2.33 2.28 16.29
C PHE A 97 -3.65 2.13 17.05
N LYS A 98 -3.73 1.14 17.95
CA LYS A 98 -4.96 0.75 18.66
C LYS A 98 -5.68 1.90 19.35
N ASP A 99 -4.92 2.82 19.94
CA ASP A 99 -5.46 3.90 20.76
C ASP A 99 -5.52 5.23 19.98
N LYS A 100 -5.42 5.18 18.65
CA LYS A 100 -5.41 6.35 17.78
C LYS A 100 -6.57 6.31 16.79
N GLU A 101 -7.12 7.47 16.50
CA GLU A 101 -8.19 7.64 15.51
C GLU A 101 -7.65 7.86 14.09
N LYS A 102 -6.43 8.42 13.98
CA LYS A 102 -5.80 8.75 12.71
C LYS A 102 -4.60 7.85 12.43
N PRO A 103 -4.29 7.59 11.16
CA PRO A 103 -3.06 6.92 10.79
C PRO A 103 -1.83 7.74 11.20
N GLU A 104 -0.83 7.06 11.73
CA GLU A 104 0.44 7.67 12.13
C GLU A 104 1.62 7.22 11.26
N ILE A 105 1.42 6.18 10.42
CA ILE A 105 2.44 5.75 9.47
C ILE A 105 1.79 5.49 8.10
N ILE A 106 2.41 5.98 7.05
CA ILE A 106 2.10 5.63 5.66
C ILE A 106 3.25 4.80 5.11
N CYS A 107 2.98 3.51 4.90
CA CYS A 107 3.91 2.59 4.26
C CYS A 107 3.64 2.53 2.75
N SER A 108 4.69 2.42 1.94
CA SER A 108 4.60 2.11 0.52
C SER A 108 5.26 0.75 0.27
N CYS A 109 4.43 -0.28 0.09
CA CYS A 109 4.80 -1.68 0.22
C CYS A 109 4.79 -2.46 -1.09
N CYS A 110 5.69 -3.44 -1.19
CA CYS A 110 5.65 -4.50 -2.20
C CYS A 110 5.36 -5.85 -1.54
N SER A 111 4.65 -6.72 -2.24
CA SER A 111 4.32 -8.06 -1.74
C SER A 111 5.53 -8.98 -1.56
N CYS A 112 6.68 -8.66 -2.19
CA CYS A 112 7.89 -9.45 -2.10
C CYS A 112 8.69 -9.22 -0.79
N CYS A 113 8.74 -7.98 -0.27
CA CYS A 113 9.50 -7.62 0.92
C CYS A 113 8.64 -7.35 2.15
N CYS A 114 7.46 -6.75 1.99
CA CYS A 114 6.62 -6.38 3.11
C CYS A 114 6.11 -7.62 3.86
N HIS A 115 6.23 -7.63 5.18
CA HIS A 115 5.77 -8.74 6.01
C HIS A 115 4.25 -8.91 5.90
N SER A 116 3.48 -7.88 6.16
CA SER A 116 2.00 -7.93 6.17
C SER A 116 1.43 -8.16 4.77
N LEU A 117 1.85 -7.33 3.79
CA LEU A 117 1.35 -7.49 2.42
C LEU A 117 1.80 -8.81 1.79
N GLY A 118 3.02 -9.28 2.11
CA GLY A 118 3.52 -10.57 1.65
C GLY A 118 2.79 -11.74 2.27
N ALA A 119 2.39 -11.68 3.54
CA ALA A 119 1.58 -12.70 4.20
C ALA A 119 0.19 -12.80 3.56
N LEU A 120 -0.45 -11.65 3.33
CA LEU A 120 -1.74 -11.59 2.64
C LEU A 120 -1.68 -12.18 1.22
N VAL A 121 -0.71 -11.75 0.41
CA VAL A 121 -0.67 -12.13 -1.02
C VAL A 121 -0.22 -13.58 -1.23
N ARG A 122 0.73 -14.08 -0.41
CA ARG A 122 1.30 -15.42 -0.58
C ARG A 122 0.54 -16.52 0.14
N PHE A 123 -0.03 -16.20 1.31
CA PHE A 123 -0.65 -17.21 2.18
C PHE A 123 -2.14 -16.96 2.43
N GLY A 124 -2.70 -15.86 1.90
CA GLY A 124 -4.10 -15.51 2.15
C GLY A 124 -4.39 -15.14 3.61
N ILE A 125 -3.35 -14.76 4.38
CA ILE A 125 -3.50 -14.38 5.79
C ILE A 125 -3.83 -12.89 5.84
N PRO A 126 -5.08 -12.52 6.15
CA PRO A 126 -5.50 -11.10 6.12
C PRO A 126 -5.11 -10.35 7.39
N ASP A 127 -4.42 -11.00 8.34
CA ASP A 127 -4.11 -10.44 9.66
C ASP A 127 -3.69 -8.97 9.56
N HIS A 128 -4.53 -8.10 10.12
CA HIS A 128 -4.33 -6.66 10.24
C HIS A 128 -4.35 -5.84 8.93
N VAL A 129 -4.52 -6.46 7.75
CA VAL A 129 -4.60 -5.73 6.48
C VAL A 129 -6.05 -5.65 6.01
N VAL A 130 -6.58 -4.44 6.01
CA VAL A 130 -7.97 -4.14 5.60
C VAL A 130 -7.97 -3.54 4.20
N ALA A 131 -8.93 -3.94 3.39
CA ALA A 131 -9.12 -3.38 2.06
C ALA A 131 -9.55 -1.90 2.15
N SER A 132 -9.22 -1.14 1.11
CA SER A 132 -9.74 0.22 0.92
C SER A 132 -11.27 0.22 0.78
N GLU A 133 -11.90 1.34 1.12
CA GLU A 133 -13.32 1.57 0.84
C GLU A 133 -13.65 1.56 -0.66
N CYS A 134 -12.65 1.55 -1.50
CA CYS A 134 -12.78 1.56 -2.94
C CYS A 134 -12.59 0.18 -3.55
N ILE A 135 -13.14 0.00 -4.75
CA ILE A 135 -12.90 -1.14 -5.62
C ILE A 135 -12.69 -0.67 -7.05
N ALA A 136 -11.81 -1.34 -7.78
CA ALA A 136 -11.64 -1.05 -9.20
C ALA A 136 -12.86 -1.53 -10.02
N ARG A 137 -13.26 -0.72 -10.99
CA ARG A 137 -14.26 -1.06 -12.00
C ARG A 137 -13.61 -1.04 -13.37
N GLN A 138 -14.02 -1.98 -14.21
CA GLN A 138 -13.51 -2.12 -15.58
C GLN A 138 -14.60 -1.77 -16.59
N ASN A 139 -14.28 -0.85 -17.50
CA ASN A 139 -15.04 -0.68 -18.73
C ASN A 139 -14.40 -1.57 -19.81
N TYR A 140 -15.10 -2.62 -20.22
CA TYR A 140 -14.60 -3.57 -21.20
C TYR A 140 -14.70 -3.04 -22.64
N ASP A 141 -15.58 -2.08 -22.92
CA ASP A 141 -15.76 -1.50 -24.26
C ASP A 141 -14.56 -0.65 -24.69
N THR A 142 -13.89 -0.03 -23.71
CA THR A 142 -12.70 0.82 -23.94
C THR A 142 -11.38 0.10 -23.65
N CYS A 143 -11.44 -1.16 -23.19
CA CYS A 143 -10.26 -1.94 -22.83
C CYS A 143 -9.59 -2.55 -24.06
N ASP A 144 -8.31 -2.25 -24.29
CA ASP A 144 -7.49 -2.81 -25.36
C ASP A 144 -6.85 -4.18 -25.03
N ASN A 145 -7.07 -4.70 -23.82
CA ASN A 145 -6.50 -5.94 -23.30
C ASN A 145 -4.96 -5.98 -23.27
N CYS A 146 -4.29 -4.83 -23.13
CA CYS A 146 -2.82 -4.73 -23.15
C CYS A 146 -2.11 -5.45 -22.00
N GLY A 147 -2.81 -5.87 -20.95
CA GLY A 147 -2.25 -6.61 -19.81
C GLY A 147 -1.45 -5.75 -18.80
N THR A 148 -1.23 -4.46 -19.04
CA THR A 148 -0.45 -3.59 -18.13
C THR A 148 -0.99 -3.62 -16.71
N CYS A 149 -2.30 -3.61 -16.53
CA CYS A 149 -2.94 -3.68 -15.21
C CYS A 149 -2.78 -5.05 -14.53
N VAL A 150 -2.54 -6.14 -15.29
CA VAL A 150 -2.24 -7.48 -14.75
C VAL A 150 -0.87 -7.47 -14.08
N GLN A 151 0.15 -6.96 -14.78
CA GLN A 151 1.51 -6.86 -14.25
C GLN A 151 1.59 -5.95 -13.02
N ARG A 152 0.72 -4.94 -12.97
CA ARG A 152 0.67 -3.95 -11.89
C ARG A 152 -0.05 -4.43 -10.63
N CYS A 153 -0.91 -5.45 -10.75
CA CYS A 153 -1.77 -5.91 -9.67
C CYS A 153 -1.03 -6.84 -8.70
N GLN A 154 -0.58 -6.32 -7.57
CA GLN A 154 0.09 -7.13 -6.55
C GLN A 154 -0.83 -8.18 -5.90
N PHE A 155 -2.15 -8.04 -6.01
CA PHE A 155 -3.15 -8.95 -5.43
C PHE A 155 -3.62 -10.03 -6.40
N GLN A 156 -3.10 -10.07 -7.64
CA GLN A 156 -3.53 -11.00 -8.67
C GLN A 156 -5.05 -10.97 -8.91
N ALA A 157 -5.66 -9.80 -8.73
CA ALA A 157 -7.08 -9.59 -9.01
C ALA A 157 -7.37 -9.43 -10.50
N ARG A 158 -6.35 -9.33 -11.34
CA ARG A 158 -6.44 -9.18 -12.78
C ARG A 158 -5.63 -10.24 -13.49
N GLY A 159 -6.12 -10.73 -14.60
CA GLY A 159 -5.46 -11.74 -15.44
C GLY A 159 -5.91 -11.61 -16.89
N LEU A 160 -5.29 -12.39 -17.78
CA LEU A 160 -5.78 -12.62 -19.12
C LEU A 160 -6.27 -14.07 -19.21
N ASN A 161 -7.39 -14.30 -19.90
CA ASN A 161 -7.87 -15.65 -20.19
C ASN A 161 -7.16 -16.26 -21.42
N SER A 162 -7.58 -17.46 -21.83
CA SER A 162 -7.05 -18.17 -23.00
C SER A 162 -7.14 -17.37 -24.30
N ASP A 163 -8.11 -16.48 -24.42
CA ASP A 163 -8.35 -15.64 -25.61
C ASP A 163 -7.65 -14.27 -25.49
N ASN A 164 -6.70 -14.12 -24.55
CA ASN A 164 -6.02 -12.89 -24.24
C ASN A 164 -6.97 -11.73 -23.86
N LYS A 165 -8.15 -12.03 -23.33
CA LYS A 165 -9.09 -11.04 -22.83
C LYS A 165 -8.88 -10.81 -21.34
N LEU A 166 -8.96 -9.54 -20.92
CA LEU A 166 -8.83 -9.16 -19.52
C LEU A 166 -9.96 -9.79 -18.70
N VAL A 167 -9.58 -10.42 -17.59
CA VAL A 167 -10.48 -10.89 -16.53
C VAL A 167 -10.18 -10.17 -15.23
N PHE A 168 -11.22 -9.85 -14.48
CA PHE A 168 -11.11 -9.16 -13.19
C PHE A 168 -11.86 -9.94 -12.11
N ASN A 169 -11.13 -10.34 -11.05
CA ASN A 169 -11.69 -10.96 -9.87
C ASN A 169 -11.84 -9.91 -8.76
N SER A 170 -13.08 -9.44 -8.56
CA SER A 170 -13.39 -8.41 -7.57
C SER A 170 -13.13 -8.85 -6.12
N SER A 171 -13.24 -10.15 -5.80
CA SER A 171 -12.98 -10.66 -4.44
C SER A 171 -11.50 -10.55 -4.02
N LYS A 172 -10.58 -10.51 -4.99
CA LYS A 172 -9.15 -10.31 -4.76
C LYS A 172 -8.73 -8.83 -4.80
N CYS A 173 -9.65 -7.91 -5.13
CA CYS A 173 -9.30 -6.50 -5.28
C CYS A 173 -9.32 -5.79 -3.92
N PHE A 174 -8.19 -5.24 -3.50
CA PHE A 174 -8.05 -4.46 -2.27
C PHE A 174 -8.22 -2.95 -2.47
N GLY A 175 -8.51 -2.49 -3.69
CA GLY A 175 -8.84 -1.08 -3.96
C GLY A 175 -7.66 -0.10 -3.93
N CYS A 176 -6.43 -0.57 -4.07
CA CYS A 176 -5.20 0.25 -3.99
C CYS A 176 -5.02 1.27 -5.14
N GLY A 177 -5.79 1.17 -6.22
CA GLY A 177 -5.76 2.13 -7.34
C GLY A 177 -4.59 2.00 -8.31
N LEU A 178 -3.58 1.15 -8.07
CA LEU A 178 -2.40 1.03 -8.93
C LEU A 178 -2.72 0.75 -10.40
N CYS A 179 -3.77 -0.02 -10.67
CA CYS A 179 -4.17 -0.36 -12.03
C CYS A 179 -4.86 0.82 -12.76
N VAL A 180 -5.41 1.79 -12.03
CA VAL A 180 -6.10 2.96 -12.61
C VAL A 180 -5.10 3.85 -13.31
N SER A 181 -4.04 4.25 -12.59
CA SER A 181 -3.02 5.18 -13.10
C SER A 181 -2.17 4.59 -14.23
N THR A 182 -2.13 3.27 -14.37
CA THR A 182 -1.36 2.59 -15.43
C THR A 182 -2.18 2.25 -16.67
N CYS A 183 -3.50 2.42 -16.67
CA CYS A 183 -4.34 2.06 -17.79
C CYS A 183 -4.20 3.09 -18.93
N PRO A 184 -3.65 2.73 -20.11
CA PRO A 184 -3.43 3.69 -21.19
C PRO A 184 -4.74 4.20 -21.79
N THR A 185 -5.77 3.34 -21.80
CA THR A 185 -7.10 3.68 -22.35
C THR A 185 -8.05 4.25 -21.30
N LYS A 186 -7.58 4.45 -20.04
CA LYS A 186 -8.40 4.93 -18.92
C LYS A 186 -9.67 4.09 -18.68
N SER A 187 -9.64 2.82 -19.06
CA SER A 187 -10.76 1.88 -18.90
C SER A 187 -11.01 1.44 -17.46
N ILE A 188 -10.19 1.87 -16.51
CA ILE A 188 -10.30 1.47 -15.10
C ILE A 188 -10.57 2.69 -14.25
N THR A 189 -11.57 2.59 -13.39
CA THR A 189 -11.92 3.61 -12.39
C THR A 189 -11.96 3.00 -10.99
N LEU A 190 -11.85 3.82 -9.94
CA LEU A 190 -12.18 3.43 -8.57
C LEU A 190 -13.59 3.91 -8.24
N THR A 191 -14.36 3.05 -7.57
CA THR A 191 -15.67 3.39 -7.02
C THR A 191 -15.73 2.94 -5.57
N LYS A 192 -16.57 3.57 -4.75
CA LYS A 192 -16.84 3.08 -3.39
C LYS A 192 -17.41 1.66 -3.45
N ARG A 193 -17.03 0.81 -2.50
CA ARG A 193 -17.65 -0.50 -2.34
C ARG A 193 -19.09 -0.31 -1.87
N ILE A 194 -20.02 -1.03 -2.50
CA ILE A 194 -21.40 -1.12 -2.05
C ILE A 194 -21.37 -2.22 -0.97
N ASN A 195 -21.71 -1.88 0.28
CA ASN A 195 -21.70 -2.76 1.46
C ASN A 195 -20.28 -3.08 2.01
N PHE A 196 -19.74 -2.14 2.77
CA PHE A 196 -18.83 -2.43 3.87
C PHE A 196 -19.71 -2.58 5.14
N LEU A 197 -20.17 -3.78 5.43
CA LEU A 197 -20.63 -4.21 6.73
C LEU A 197 -19.80 -5.41 7.17
#